data_b3ad86d8081a406332fd954b248b3de0
#
_entry.id   b3ad86d8081a406332fd954b248b3de0
#
_cell.length_a   1.000
_cell.length_b   1.000
_cell.length_c   1.000
_cell.angle_alpha   90.00
_cell.angle_beta   90.00
_cell.angle_gamma   90.00
#
_symmetry.space_group_name_H-M   'P 1'
#
loop_
_entity.id
_entity.type
_entity.pdbx_description
1 polymer ?
#
loop_
_entity_poly.entity_id
_entity_poly.type
_entity_poly.pdbx_seq_one_letter_code
_entity_poly.pdbx_strand_id
1 'polypeptide(L)'
;MGLAGSADFHLPLLAEAAPLGRGYLFLKDLVVLGALVGVAGFLWRRLVTKPDRVTLSTEGVVILLFIAGLMVTDMTFEGGSRLFLPALLSGLGGPAAPAGPPAFDAGHPAASLGALGLHGLGLSPDAAGTVAVVSLYLHLALVLVFLNVLPHGKHFHIITALPNVFFARLPPAAALRKLDLEAEDASFGTATVKDLSWKEAWDV
;
A
#
# COMPACT_ATOMS: atom_id res chain seq x y z
N MET A 1 12.72 19.75 -16.21
CA MET A 1 12.82 18.28 -16.19
C MET A 1 12.63 17.86 -14.75
N GLY A 2 11.40 17.62 -14.35
CA GLY A 2 11.11 17.22 -12.97
C GLY A 2 11.63 15.82 -12.72
N LEU A 3 12.01 15.50 -11.47
CA LEU A 3 12.18 14.12 -11.02
C LEU A 3 10.88 13.32 -11.25
N ALA A 4 9.74 13.99 -11.33
CA ALA A 4 8.48 13.45 -11.84
C ALA A 4 8.43 13.32 -13.38
N GLY A 5 9.33 13.97 -14.11
CA GLY A 5 9.44 13.89 -15.56
C GLY A 5 10.41 12.85 -16.06
N SER A 6 10.93 12.05 -15.21
CA SER A 6 11.76 10.89 -15.59
C SER A 6 10.93 9.79 -16.23
N ALA A 7 9.72 10.00 -16.45
CA ALA A 7 8.96 8.97 -17.07
C ALA A 7 8.83 9.21 -18.55
N ASP A 8 9.78 8.74 -19.23
CA ASP A 8 9.60 8.25 -20.59
C ASP A 8 8.57 7.09 -20.63
N PHE A 9 8.01 6.73 -19.49
CA PHE A 9 6.94 5.75 -19.34
C PHE A 9 5.61 6.43 -18.99
N HIS A 10 5.20 7.38 -19.82
CA HIS A 10 3.86 7.94 -19.74
C HIS A 10 2.89 7.03 -20.50
N LEU A 11 1.99 6.40 -19.76
CA LEU A 11 0.76 5.95 -20.36
C LEU A 11 -0.03 7.22 -20.74
N PRO A 12 -0.23 7.56 -22.02
CA PRO A 12 -0.82 8.85 -22.42
C PRO A 12 -2.21 9.07 -21.81
N LEU A 13 -2.94 7.99 -21.55
CA LEU A 13 -4.26 7.98 -20.91
C LEU A 13 -4.23 8.36 -19.43
N LEU A 14 -3.10 8.16 -18.75
CA LEU A 14 -2.90 8.47 -17.32
C LEU A 14 -2.07 9.74 -17.12
N ALA A 15 -1.78 10.50 -18.19
CA ALA A 15 -1.13 11.78 -18.06
C ALA A 15 -2.00 12.72 -17.18
N GLU A 16 -1.37 13.51 -16.32
CA GLU A 16 -2.05 14.45 -15.41
C GLU A 16 -2.99 15.42 -16.16
N ALA A 17 -2.67 15.77 -17.39
CA ALA A 17 -3.51 16.60 -18.25
C ALA A 17 -4.77 15.90 -18.75
N ALA A 18 -4.81 14.56 -18.77
CA ALA A 18 -5.96 13.79 -19.25
C ALA A 18 -7.04 13.67 -18.16
N PRO A 19 -8.34 13.70 -18.52
CA PRO A 19 -9.43 13.55 -17.53
C PRO A 19 -9.31 12.26 -16.73
N LEU A 20 -8.91 11.16 -17.37
CA LEU A 20 -8.71 9.86 -16.70
C LEU A 20 -7.53 9.91 -15.73
N GLY A 21 -6.43 10.59 -16.09
CA GLY A 21 -5.27 10.77 -15.23
C GLY A 21 -5.63 11.57 -13.99
N ARG A 22 -6.36 12.67 -14.14
CA ARG A 22 -6.84 13.46 -12.98
C ARG A 22 -7.76 12.66 -12.08
N GLY A 23 -8.68 11.88 -12.66
CA GLY A 23 -9.55 10.99 -11.87
C GLY A 23 -8.77 9.92 -11.11
N TYR A 24 -7.76 9.34 -11.73
CA TYR A 24 -6.86 8.36 -11.10
C TYR A 24 -6.09 8.98 -9.93
N LEU A 25 -5.47 10.14 -10.13
CA LEU A 25 -4.68 10.81 -9.09
C LEU A 25 -5.56 11.24 -7.90
N PHE A 26 -6.75 11.77 -8.17
CA PHE A 26 -7.71 12.08 -7.13
C PHE A 26 -8.11 10.84 -6.32
N LEU A 27 -8.44 9.73 -7.00
CA LEU A 27 -8.80 8.47 -6.34
C LEU A 27 -7.62 7.91 -5.54
N LYS A 28 -6.40 7.96 -6.07
CA LYS A 28 -5.17 7.57 -5.38
C LYS A 28 -5.03 8.33 -4.06
N ASP A 29 -5.17 9.64 -4.10
CA ASP A 29 -5.05 10.50 -2.92
C ASP A 29 -6.13 10.22 -1.87
N LEU A 30 -7.38 9.94 -2.31
CA LEU A 30 -8.44 9.51 -1.39
C LEU A 30 -8.11 8.18 -0.71
N VAL A 31 -7.52 7.23 -1.45
CA VAL A 31 -7.08 5.95 -0.87
C VAL A 31 -5.96 6.17 0.14
N VAL A 32 -4.99 7.04 -0.14
CA VAL A 32 -3.90 7.40 0.79
C VAL A 32 -4.47 7.95 2.10
N LEU A 33 -5.37 8.94 2.02
CA LEU A 33 -5.99 9.54 3.21
C LEU A 33 -6.88 8.53 3.95
N GLY A 34 -7.68 7.76 3.23
CA GLY A 34 -8.52 6.70 3.81
C GLY A 34 -7.70 5.62 4.52
N ALA A 35 -6.57 5.23 3.94
CA ALA A 35 -5.64 4.27 4.55
C ALA A 35 -5.03 4.84 5.84
N LEU A 36 -4.62 6.12 5.87
CA LEU A 36 -4.10 6.76 7.08
C LEU A 36 -5.15 6.82 8.20
N VAL A 37 -6.37 7.20 7.87
CA VAL A 37 -7.49 7.22 8.83
C VAL A 37 -7.77 5.81 9.35
N GLY A 38 -7.80 4.82 8.46
CA GLY A 38 -7.98 3.42 8.82
C GLY A 38 -6.88 2.91 9.75
N VAL A 39 -5.61 3.16 9.40
CA VAL A 39 -4.46 2.78 10.23
C VAL A 39 -4.52 3.45 11.60
N ALA A 40 -4.81 4.76 11.64
CA ALA A 40 -4.96 5.49 12.91
C ALA A 40 -6.07 4.88 13.78
N GLY A 41 -7.24 4.57 13.20
CA GLY A 41 -8.34 3.93 13.89
C GLY A 41 -8.00 2.53 14.42
N PHE A 42 -7.30 1.71 13.60
CA PHE A 42 -6.87 0.38 14.03
C PHE A 42 -5.79 0.43 15.11
N LEU A 43 -4.83 1.35 15.01
CA LEU A 43 -3.83 1.56 16.06
C LEU A 43 -4.48 2.05 17.35
N TRP A 44 -5.39 3.03 17.27
CA TRP A 44 -6.16 3.49 18.42
C TRP A 44 -6.90 2.34 19.10
N ARG A 45 -7.61 1.53 18.32
CA ARG A 45 -8.36 0.39 18.83
C ARG A 45 -7.46 -0.64 19.50
N ARG A 46 -6.27 -0.88 18.96
CA ARG A 46 -5.32 -1.87 19.50
C ARG A 46 -4.55 -1.37 20.72
N LEU A 47 -4.14 -0.11 20.72
CA LEU A 47 -3.25 0.44 21.74
C LEU A 47 -4.01 1.09 22.90
N VAL A 48 -5.15 1.72 22.61
CA VAL A 48 -5.93 2.51 23.60
C VAL A 48 -7.15 1.75 24.08
N THR A 49 -8.06 1.36 23.18
CA THR A 49 -9.35 0.76 23.55
C THR A 49 -9.20 -0.70 24.01
N LYS A 50 -8.24 -1.44 23.46
CA LYS A 50 -7.87 -2.84 23.83
C LYS A 50 -9.09 -3.73 24.09
N PRO A 51 -10.03 -3.90 23.15
CA PRO A 51 -11.18 -4.75 23.36
C PRO A 51 -10.75 -6.21 23.52
N ASP A 52 -11.39 -6.96 24.42
CA ASP A 52 -11.04 -8.34 24.82
C ASP A 52 -10.94 -9.33 23.65
N ARG A 53 -11.65 -9.04 22.54
CA ARG A 53 -11.65 -9.88 21.33
C ARG A 53 -10.50 -9.62 20.36
N VAL A 54 -9.70 -8.58 20.59
CA VAL A 54 -8.58 -8.20 19.71
C VAL A 54 -7.27 -8.51 20.40
N THR A 55 -6.64 -9.60 19.98
CA THR A 55 -5.28 -9.92 20.47
C THR A 55 -4.28 -8.87 19.94
N LEU A 56 -3.51 -8.30 20.85
CA LEU A 56 -2.40 -7.42 20.50
C LEU A 56 -1.27 -8.28 19.91
N SER A 57 -1.25 -8.42 18.58
CA SER A 57 -0.13 -9.09 17.91
C SER A 57 0.87 -8.05 17.41
N THR A 58 2.14 -8.26 17.72
CA THR A 58 3.25 -7.41 17.26
C THR A 58 3.28 -7.32 15.74
N GLU A 59 3.05 -8.44 15.03
CA GLU A 59 2.95 -8.48 13.57
C GLU A 59 1.90 -7.51 13.04
N GLY A 60 0.71 -7.49 13.65
CA GLY A 60 -0.36 -6.60 13.20
C GLY A 60 -0.05 -5.12 13.41
N VAL A 61 0.71 -4.77 14.46
CA VAL A 61 1.18 -3.39 14.66
C VAL A 61 2.26 -3.03 13.64
N VAL A 62 3.21 -3.92 13.42
CA VAL A 62 4.29 -3.72 12.43
C VAL A 62 3.73 -3.47 11.04
N ILE A 63 2.74 -4.25 10.60
CA ILE A 63 2.11 -4.07 9.30
C ILE A 63 1.38 -2.72 9.20
N LEU A 64 0.64 -2.34 10.25
CA LEU A 64 -0.01 -1.03 10.28
C LEU A 64 1.01 0.11 10.19
N LEU A 65 2.18 -0.03 10.83
CA LEU A 65 3.27 0.94 10.73
C LEU A 65 3.90 0.98 9.34
N PHE A 66 4.04 -0.16 8.66
CA PHE A 66 4.47 -0.19 7.26
C PHE A 66 3.49 0.55 6.36
N ILE A 67 2.18 0.29 6.49
CA ILE A 67 1.16 0.98 5.70
C ILE A 67 1.19 2.48 5.99
N ALA A 68 1.27 2.89 7.26
CA ALA A 68 1.39 4.30 7.63
C ALA A 68 2.64 4.93 7.00
N GLY A 69 3.78 4.26 7.11
CA GLY A 69 5.05 4.71 6.54
C GLY A 69 4.97 4.91 5.02
N LEU A 70 4.37 3.96 4.30
CA LEU A 70 4.15 4.07 2.85
C LEU A 70 3.26 5.26 2.50
N MET A 71 2.16 5.47 3.20
CA MET A 71 1.24 6.59 2.95
C MET A 71 1.88 7.94 3.28
N VAL A 72 2.59 8.04 4.40
CA VAL A 72 3.28 9.27 4.81
C VAL A 72 4.41 9.62 3.83
N THR A 73 5.20 8.64 3.40
CA THR A 73 6.27 8.87 2.42
C THR A 73 5.73 9.29 1.06
N ASP A 74 4.60 8.74 0.62
CA ASP A 74 3.92 9.17 -0.61
C ASP A 74 3.47 10.65 -0.50
N MET A 75 2.77 11.01 0.58
CA MET A 75 2.34 12.39 0.83
C MET A 75 3.49 13.38 0.92
N THR A 76 4.58 13.01 1.59
CA THR A 76 5.74 13.91 1.75
C THR A 76 6.54 14.04 0.46
N PHE A 77 6.62 12.98 -0.34
CA PHE A 77 7.20 13.03 -1.68
C PHE A 77 6.44 13.99 -2.59
N GLU A 78 5.14 13.81 -2.73
CA GLU A 78 4.33 14.67 -3.60
C GLU A 78 4.22 16.09 -3.08
N GLY A 79 4.01 16.26 -1.76
CA GLY A 79 3.95 17.57 -1.13
C GLY A 79 5.25 18.35 -1.25
N GLY A 80 6.38 17.70 -1.02
CA GLY A 80 7.72 18.30 -1.18
C GLY A 80 8.01 18.67 -2.62
N SER A 81 7.63 17.82 -3.57
CA SER A 81 7.79 18.08 -5.01
C SER A 81 6.97 19.30 -5.45
N ARG A 82 5.77 19.50 -4.92
CA ARG A 82 4.91 20.66 -5.20
C ARG A 82 5.50 21.98 -4.68
N LEU A 83 6.26 21.94 -3.59
CA LEU A 83 6.94 23.14 -3.07
C LEU A 83 8.23 23.41 -3.85
N PHE A 84 9.00 22.37 -4.16
CA PHE A 84 10.32 22.49 -4.77
C PHE A 84 10.27 22.81 -6.25
N LEU A 85 9.40 22.13 -7.02
CA LEU A 85 9.41 22.21 -8.48
C LEU A 85 9.12 23.62 -9.02
N PRO A 86 8.12 24.37 -8.54
CA PRO A 86 7.91 25.76 -8.97
C PRO A 86 9.09 26.67 -8.66
N ALA A 87 9.74 26.50 -7.50
CA ALA A 87 10.91 27.29 -7.12
C ALA A 87 12.11 26.98 -8.02
N LEU A 88 12.35 25.70 -8.32
CA LEU A 88 13.39 25.27 -9.24
C LEU A 88 13.17 25.84 -10.65
N LEU A 89 11.95 25.74 -11.18
CA LEU A 89 11.60 26.25 -12.52
C LEU A 89 11.76 27.76 -12.59
N SER A 90 11.39 28.50 -11.54
CA SER A 90 11.58 29.95 -11.44
C SER A 90 13.07 30.31 -11.49
N GLY A 91 13.93 29.57 -10.79
CA GLY A 91 15.39 29.74 -10.85
C GLY A 91 16.02 29.46 -12.19
N LEU A 92 15.35 28.66 -13.04
CA LEU A 92 15.79 28.32 -14.41
C LEU A 92 15.19 29.26 -15.48
N GLY A 93 14.59 30.39 -15.09
CA GLY A 93 13.98 31.36 -16.00
C GLY A 93 12.53 31.02 -16.40
N GLY A 94 11.89 30.09 -15.73
CA GLY A 94 10.48 29.78 -15.85
C GLY A 94 9.58 30.79 -15.13
N PRO A 95 8.26 30.50 -15.01
CA PRO A 95 7.32 31.33 -14.28
C PRO A 95 7.74 31.53 -12.83
N ALA A 96 7.51 32.71 -12.27
CA ALA A 96 7.79 32.99 -10.87
C ALA A 96 7.06 32.00 -9.97
N ALA A 97 7.77 31.46 -8.98
CA ALA A 97 7.15 30.61 -7.97
C ALA A 97 6.07 31.40 -7.20
N PRO A 98 4.93 30.79 -6.87
CA PRO A 98 3.90 31.44 -6.08
C PRO A 98 4.48 31.92 -4.75
N ALA A 99 4.21 33.19 -4.40
CA ALA A 99 4.57 33.74 -3.09
C ALA A 99 3.49 33.33 -2.07
N GLY A 100 3.91 32.72 -0.96
CA GLY A 100 3.02 32.35 0.12
C GLY A 100 2.76 30.82 0.23
N PRO A 101 1.77 30.44 1.08
CA PRO A 101 1.46 29.03 1.29
C PRO A 101 0.93 28.39 0.00
N PRO A 102 1.22 27.08 -0.20
CA PRO A 102 0.71 26.38 -1.37
C PRO A 102 -0.82 26.34 -1.33
N ALA A 103 -1.45 26.56 -2.48
CA ALA A 103 -2.89 26.46 -2.60
C ALA A 103 -3.34 25.00 -2.42
N PHE A 104 -4.46 24.81 -1.74
CA PHE A 104 -5.08 23.49 -1.67
C PHE A 104 -5.72 23.14 -3.02
N ASP A 105 -5.31 22.04 -3.59
CA ASP A 105 -5.85 21.50 -4.83
C ASP A 105 -6.75 20.32 -4.50
N ALA A 106 -8.05 20.47 -4.74
CA ALA A 106 -9.02 19.41 -4.50
C ALA A 106 -8.84 18.19 -5.43
N GLY A 107 -8.14 18.34 -6.55
CA GLY A 107 -7.76 17.22 -7.42
C GLY A 107 -6.68 16.33 -6.84
N HIS A 108 -5.90 16.87 -5.89
CA HIS A 108 -4.77 16.18 -5.23
C HIS A 108 -4.76 16.46 -3.72
N PRO A 109 -5.75 15.99 -2.97
CA PRO A 109 -5.93 16.37 -1.57
C PRO A 109 -4.79 15.90 -0.66
N ALA A 110 -4.27 14.69 -0.84
CA ALA A 110 -3.18 14.16 -0.01
C ALA A 110 -1.87 14.93 -0.26
N ALA A 111 -1.52 15.14 -1.52
CA ALA A 111 -0.34 15.93 -1.91
C ALA A 111 -0.43 17.38 -1.41
N SER A 112 -1.62 17.98 -1.46
CA SER A 112 -1.86 19.34 -0.95
C SER A 112 -1.68 19.42 0.56
N LEU A 113 -2.20 18.45 1.31
CA LEU A 113 -2.00 18.36 2.76
C LEU A 113 -0.52 18.15 3.10
N GLY A 114 0.19 17.32 2.33
CA GLY A 114 1.64 17.16 2.46
C GLY A 114 2.41 18.46 2.26
N ALA A 115 2.09 19.21 1.19
CA ALA A 115 2.70 20.51 0.89
C ALA A 115 2.42 21.55 1.98
N LEU A 116 1.15 21.66 2.42
CA LEU A 116 0.76 22.56 3.51
C LEU A 116 1.46 22.21 4.82
N GLY A 117 1.57 20.91 5.14
CA GLY A 117 2.28 20.44 6.32
C GLY A 117 3.77 20.82 6.30
N LEU A 118 4.47 20.55 5.20
CA LEU A 118 5.89 20.89 5.05
C LEU A 118 6.11 22.42 5.08
N HIS A 119 5.23 23.19 4.42
CA HIS A 119 5.28 24.65 4.47
C HIS A 119 5.02 25.16 5.89
N GLY A 120 4.02 24.60 6.60
CA GLY A 120 3.69 24.96 7.98
C GLY A 120 4.83 24.66 8.97
N LEU A 121 5.68 23.70 8.67
CA LEU A 121 6.92 23.42 9.41
C LEU A 121 8.05 24.42 9.08
N GLY A 122 7.80 25.38 8.18
CA GLY A 122 8.78 26.41 7.80
C GLY A 122 9.89 25.90 6.88
N LEU A 123 9.69 24.78 6.18
CA LEU A 123 10.70 24.26 5.25
C LEU A 123 10.84 25.18 4.02
N SER A 124 12.07 25.52 3.68
CA SER A 124 12.35 26.17 2.41
C SER A 124 12.06 25.24 1.22
N PRO A 125 11.83 25.75 0.01
CA PRO A 125 11.62 24.91 -1.17
C PRO A 125 12.71 23.86 -1.40
N ASP A 126 13.99 24.25 -1.20
CA ASP A 126 15.12 23.33 -1.35
C ASP A 126 15.12 22.22 -0.31
N ALA A 127 14.80 22.58 0.95
CA ALA A 127 14.64 21.59 2.02
C ALA A 127 13.45 20.65 1.73
N ALA A 128 12.34 21.17 1.21
CA ALA A 128 11.20 20.37 0.79
C ALA A 128 11.55 19.42 -0.37
N GLY A 129 12.38 19.87 -1.31
CA GLY A 129 12.93 19.03 -2.37
C GLY A 129 13.80 17.89 -1.83
N THR A 130 14.65 18.19 -0.85
CA THR A 130 15.44 17.16 -0.15
C THR A 130 14.54 16.14 0.55
N VAL A 131 13.51 16.59 1.26
CA VAL A 131 12.51 15.72 1.91
C VAL A 131 11.81 14.86 0.87
N ALA A 132 11.44 15.41 -0.28
CA ALA A 132 10.82 14.63 -1.36
C ALA A 132 11.72 13.50 -1.85
N VAL A 133 13.00 13.80 -2.12
CA VAL A 133 13.98 12.78 -2.56
C VAL A 133 14.19 11.69 -1.50
N VAL A 134 14.38 12.08 -0.25
CA VAL A 134 14.52 11.13 0.87
C VAL A 134 13.26 10.27 1.02
N SER A 135 12.07 10.88 0.92
CA SER A 135 10.80 10.17 1.00
C SER A 135 10.64 9.15 -0.12
N LEU A 136 11.09 9.47 -1.34
CA LEU A 136 11.06 8.53 -2.46
C LEU A 136 11.90 7.28 -2.17
N TYR A 137 13.16 7.47 -1.74
CA TYR A 137 14.04 6.34 -1.43
C TYR A 137 13.54 5.54 -0.22
N LEU A 138 13.01 6.22 0.79
CA LEU A 138 12.42 5.56 1.96
C LEU A 138 11.17 4.76 1.58
N HIS A 139 10.32 5.32 0.71
CA HIS A 139 9.15 4.62 0.18
C HIS A 139 9.55 3.33 -0.54
N LEU A 140 10.53 3.41 -1.45
CA LEU A 140 11.06 2.23 -2.16
C LEU A 140 11.63 1.20 -1.19
N ALA A 141 12.41 1.65 -0.21
CA ALA A 141 12.97 0.76 0.81
C ALA A 141 11.86 0.07 1.63
N LEU A 142 10.83 0.81 2.05
CA LEU A 142 9.68 0.27 2.77
C LEU A 142 8.93 -0.77 1.93
N VAL A 143 8.69 -0.51 0.63
CA VAL A 143 8.08 -1.47 -0.28
C VAL A 143 8.90 -2.75 -0.35
N LEU A 144 10.22 -2.64 -0.57
CA LEU A 144 11.09 -3.81 -0.68
C LEU A 144 11.14 -4.63 0.62
N VAL A 145 11.26 -3.95 1.77
CA VAL A 145 11.24 -4.62 3.07
C VAL A 145 9.89 -5.28 3.31
N PHE A 146 8.79 -4.59 3.04
CA PHE A 146 7.44 -5.14 3.20
C PHE A 146 7.22 -6.39 2.33
N LEU A 147 7.63 -6.36 1.06
CA LEU A 147 7.56 -7.51 0.17
C LEU A 147 8.37 -8.72 0.68
N ASN A 148 9.50 -8.47 1.35
CA ASN A 148 10.30 -9.54 1.96
C ASN A 148 9.70 -10.05 3.27
N VAL A 149 9.04 -9.21 4.06
CA VAL A 149 8.40 -9.60 5.32
C VAL A 149 7.10 -10.37 5.09
N LEU A 150 6.36 -10.03 4.04
CA LEU A 150 5.04 -10.56 3.73
C LEU A 150 4.99 -12.09 3.60
N PRO A 151 5.96 -12.77 2.93
CA PRO A 151 5.97 -14.23 2.83
C PRO A 151 6.24 -14.97 4.14
N HIS A 152 6.89 -14.30 5.12
CA HIS A 152 7.29 -14.93 6.39
C HIS A 152 6.21 -14.82 7.47
N GLY A 153 5.15 -14.04 7.24
CA GLY A 153 4.07 -13.82 8.19
C GLY A 153 2.77 -14.51 7.80
N LYS A 154 1.76 -14.36 8.65
CA LYS A 154 0.39 -14.85 8.41
C LYS A 154 -0.25 -14.29 7.11
N HIS A 155 0.35 -13.27 6.52
CA HIS A 155 -0.17 -12.58 5.33
C HIS A 155 0.17 -13.29 4.03
N PHE A 156 0.98 -14.35 4.07
CA PHE A 156 1.28 -15.16 2.88
C PHE A 156 0.02 -15.73 2.22
N HIS A 157 -1.02 -16.00 3.03
CA HIS A 157 -2.32 -16.45 2.52
C HIS A 157 -2.97 -15.47 1.52
N ILE A 158 -2.65 -14.17 1.57
CA ILE A 158 -3.17 -13.18 0.61
C ILE A 158 -2.65 -13.49 -0.80
N ILE A 159 -1.37 -13.86 -0.90
CA ILE A 159 -0.76 -14.25 -2.18
C ILE A 159 -1.27 -15.61 -2.64
N THR A 160 -1.39 -16.56 -1.71
CA THR A 160 -1.80 -17.92 -2.01
C THR A 160 -3.32 -18.07 -2.19
N ALA A 161 -4.13 -17.14 -1.69
CA ALA A 161 -5.58 -17.17 -1.80
C ALA A 161 -6.05 -17.19 -3.28
N LEU A 162 -5.48 -16.35 -4.14
CA LEU A 162 -5.84 -16.30 -5.56
C LEU A 162 -5.62 -17.63 -6.28
N PRO A 163 -4.40 -18.24 -6.27
CA PRO A 163 -4.21 -19.55 -6.86
C PRO A 163 -5.04 -20.63 -6.16
N ASN A 164 -5.20 -20.57 -4.84
CA ASN A 164 -5.99 -21.56 -4.12
C ASN A 164 -7.47 -21.53 -4.52
N VAL A 165 -8.07 -20.35 -4.65
CA VAL A 165 -9.44 -20.18 -5.13
C VAL A 165 -9.56 -20.62 -6.60
N PHE A 166 -8.58 -20.26 -7.45
CA PHE A 166 -8.59 -20.63 -8.86
C PHE A 166 -8.53 -22.15 -9.07
N PHE A 167 -7.70 -22.86 -8.27
CA PHE A 167 -7.56 -24.30 -8.33
C PHE A 167 -8.52 -25.04 -7.39
N ALA A 168 -9.39 -24.34 -6.68
CA ALA A 168 -10.38 -24.97 -5.81
C ALA A 168 -11.27 -25.90 -6.63
N ARG A 169 -11.52 -27.08 -6.09
CA ARG A 169 -12.56 -27.96 -6.66
C ARG A 169 -13.92 -27.32 -6.46
N LEU A 170 -14.78 -27.40 -7.47
CA LEU A 170 -16.15 -26.92 -7.46
C LEU A 170 -17.20 -28.05 -7.22
N PRO A 171 -16.99 -29.05 -6.34
CA PRO A 171 -18.07 -29.91 -5.94
C PRO A 171 -19.04 -29.10 -5.05
N PRO A 172 -20.28 -29.56 -4.89
CA PRO A 172 -21.20 -28.92 -3.94
C PRO A 172 -20.52 -28.76 -2.57
N ALA A 173 -20.70 -27.60 -1.94
CA ALA A 173 -20.18 -27.35 -0.61
C ALA A 173 -20.58 -28.50 0.34
N ALA A 174 -19.64 -29.01 1.12
CA ALA A 174 -19.81 -30.16 2.03
C ALA A 174 -20.01 -31.54 1.37
N ALA A 175 -19.75 -31.71 0.08
CA ALA A 175 -19.68 -33.04 -0.50
C ALA A 175 -18.38 -33.75 -0.05
N LEU A 176 -18.51 -34.65 0.89
CA LEU A 176 -17.43 -35.55 1.28
C LEU A 176 -17.07 -36.46 0.10
N ARG A 177 -15.76 -36.72 -0.05
CA ARG A 177 -15.29 -37.72 -1.01
C ARG A 177 -15.91 -39.05 -0.66
N LYS A 178 -16.56 -39.72 -1.66
CA LYS A 178 -17.04 -41.09 -1.45
C LYS A 178 -15.85 -41.99 -1.20
N LEU A 179 -15.78 -42.56 0.01
CA LEU A 179 -14.88 -43.64 0.33
C LEU A 179 -15.49 -44.94 -0.24
N ASP A 180 -14.68 -45.68 -0.97
CA ASP A 180 -15.04 -47.03 -1.36
C ASP A 180 -14.75 -47.95 -0.16
N LEU A 181 -15.83 -48.35 0.52
CA LEU A 181 -15.76 -49.18 1.73
C LEU A 181 -15.55 -50.66 1.39
N GLU A 182 -15.71 -51.07 0.11
CA GLU A 182 -15.57 -52.44 -0.35
C GLU A 182 -14.15 -52.75 -0.91
N ALA A 183 -13.28 -51.75 -1.02
CA ALA A 183 -11.90 -51.96 -1.46
C ALA A 183 -11.12 -52.71 -0.37
N GLU A 184 -10.56 -53.86 -0.71
CA GLU A 184 -9.80 -54.70 0.23
C GLU A 184 -8.57 -54.01 0.85
N ASP A 185 -8.03 -52.97 0.20
CA ASP A 185 -6.89 -52.17 0.66
C ASP A 185 -7.30 -50.75 1.17
N ALA A 186 -8.54 -50.53 1.54
CA ALA A 186 -9.01 -49.24 2.00
C ALA A 186 -8.37 -48.85 3.35
N SER A 187 -7.39 -47.95 3.32
CA SER A 187 -6.91 -47.28 4.54
C SER A 187 -7.87 -46.20 4.93
N PHE A 188 -8.52 -46.34 6.09
CA PHE A 188 -9.47 -45.37 6.63
C PHE A 188 -8.71 -44.31 7.42
N GLY A 189 -8.85 -43.06 6.94
CA GLY A 189 -8.24 -41.90 7.58
C GLY A 189 -6.79 -41.63 7.13
N THR A 190 -6.33 -40.44 7.44
CA THR A 190 -4.93 -40.01 7.21
C THR A 190 -4.11 -40.28 8.48
N ALA A 191 -3.30 -41.30 8.47
CA ALA A 191 -2.39 -41.60 9.60
C ALA A 191 -1.10 -40.76 9.52
N THR A 192 -0.69 -40.39 8.30
CA THR A 192 0.53 -39.60 8.06
C THR A 192 0.30 -38.55 6.98
N VAL A 193 1.15 -37.50 6.96
CA VAL A 193 1.14 -36.47 5.93
C VAL A 193 1.35 -37.04 4.53
N LYS A 194 1.95 -38.24 4.41
CA LYS A 194 2.16 -38.92 3.13
C LYS A 194 0.88 -39.50 2.50
N ASP A 195 -0.16 -39.67 3.32
CA ASP A 195 -1.44 -40.20 2.87
C ASP A 195 -2.31 -39.11 2.24
N LEU A 196 -1.90 -37.82 2.40
CA LEU A 196 -2.53 -36.67 1.80
C LEU A 196 -1.93 -36.40 0.41
N SER A 197 -2.78 -36.12 -0.58
CA SER A 197 -2.29 -35.49 -1.80
C SER A 197 -1.75 -34.10 -1.47
N TRP A 198 -0.78 -33.61 -2.27
CA TRP A 198 -0.22 -32.27 -2.08
C TRP A 198 -1.31 -31.17 -1.98
N LYS A 199 -2.44 -31.36 -2.70
CA LYS A 199 -3.57 -30.44 -2.67
C LYS A 199 -4.35 -30.53 -1.36
N GLU A 200 -4.58 -31.72 -0.84
CA GLU A 200 -5.24 -31.90 0.45
C GLU A 200 -4.38 -31.35 1.60
N ALA A 201 -3.06 -31.43 1.50
CA ALA A 201 -2.15 -30.82 2.46
C ALA A 201 -2.16 -29.27 2.41
N TRP A 202 -2.61 -28.68 1.31
CA TRP A 202 -2.75 -27.22 1.16
C TRP A 202 -4.13 -26.70 1.59
N ASP A 203 -5.14 -27.53 1.54
CA ASP A 203 -6.53 -27.17 1.88
C ASP A 203 -6.82 -27.29 3.40
N VAL A 204 -5.82 -27.73 4.20
CA VAL A 204 -5.82 -27.74 5.67
C VAL A 204 -5.19 -26.45 6.17
#